data_c24e0684b35ab068f4e4a8e9c9f5684a
#
_entry.id   c24e0684b35ab068f4e4a8e9c9f5684a
#
_cell.length_a   1.000
_cell.length_b   1.000
_cell.length_c   1.000
_cell.angle_alpha   90.00
_cell.angle_beta   90.00
_cell.angle_gamma   90.00
#
_symmetry.space_group_name_H-M   'P 1'
#
loop_
_entity.id
_entity.type
_entity.pdbx_description
1 polymer ?
#
loop_
_entity_poly.entity_id
_entity_poly.type
_entity_poly.pdbx_seq_one_letter_code
_entity_poly.pdbx_strand_id
1 'polypeptide(L)'
;LRPLNITNLILQNSYIVIMALGMLLVIVAGHIDLSVGSVAAFTGAVAAVMIVNWEVNWLVSILAVLVVGGIIGAAQGYWIAFMKIPAFIVTLAGMLVFRGLTLGLLQGQSIGPFPTEFQRLSSGFIPDFFGAEGLHVTSLLIGAIVSAVLVFLSVRGRLNQQKYNFEVEPMGFFLAKNIIIVAALMGLCYLLASHKGLPNVLIIMFLLVMGYTFVTTQTTIGRRIYALGGNEKATKLSGVKTERLVFLTFTNMGVLAALGGMVVAARLNSATAKAGTNFELDAIAACFI
;
A
#
# COMPACT_ATOMS: atom_id res chain seq x y z
N LEU A 1 -19.85 17.57 -1.59
CA LEU A 1 -19.17 16.27 -1.69
C LEU A 1 -20.25 15.18 -1.71
N ARG A 2 -20.46 14.52 -2.89
CA ARG A 2 -21.41 13.40 -2.98
C ARG A 2 -20.72 12.14 -2.47
N PRO A 3 -21.41 11.28 -1.67
CA PRO A 3 -20.84 10.03 -1.13
C PRO A 3 -20.20 9.14 -2.20
N LEU A 4 -20.84 9.00 -3.36
CA LEU A 4 -20.32 8.27 -4.52
C LEU A 4 -18.95 8.77 -4.98
N ASN A 5 -18.72 10.09 -5.01
CA ASN A 5 -17.46 10.66 -5.48
C ASN A 5 -16.32 10.34 -4.50
N ILE A 6 -16.59 10.37 -3.20
CA ILE A 6 -15.60 10.01 -2.17
C ILE A 6 -15.23 8.53 -2.28
N THR A 7 -16.24 7.65 -2.39
CA THR A 7 -16.00 6.22 -2.58
C THR A 7 -15.15 5.95 -3.83
N ASN A 8 -15.50 6.59 -4.95
CA ASN A 8 -14.74 6.46 -6.20
C ASN A 8 -13.31 6.98 -6.06
N LEU A 9 -13.10 8.10 -5.38
CA LEU A 9 -11.78 8.67 -5.16
C LEU A 9 -10.89 7.70 -4.36
N ILE A 10 -11.43 7.07 -3.32
CA ILE A 10 -10.73 6.06 -2.52
C ILE A 10 -10.37 4.85 -3.39
N LEU A 11 -11.34 4.31 -4.11
CA LEU A 11 -11.12 3.17 -4.99
C LEU A 11 -10.11 3.46 -6.08
N GLN A 12 -10.12 4.69 -6.64
CA GLN A 12 -9.24 5.09 -7.73
C GLN A 12 -7.79 5.26 -7.30
N ASN A 13 -7.55 5.78 -6.11
CA ASN A 13 -6.21 6.12 -5.65
C ASN A 13 -5.64 5.11 -4.64
N SER A 14 -6.35 4.01 -4.36
CA SER A 14 -5.92 2.99 -3.39
C SER A 14 -4.56 2.39 -3.73
N TYR A 15 -4.28 2.16 -5.02
CA TYR A 15 -3.01 1.61 -5.47
C TYR A 15 -1.84 2.55 -5.16
N ILE A 16 -2.06 3.87 -5.21
CA ILE A 16 -1.03 4.88 -4.90
C ILE A 16 -0.57 4.71 -3.46
N VAL A 17 -1.52 4.61 -2.51
CA VAL A 17 -1.19 4.45 -1.10
C VAL A 17 -0.44 3.13 -0.85
N ILE A 18 -0.89 2.03 -1.46
CA ILE A 18 -0.23 0.73 -1.33
C ILE A 18 1.22 0.80 -1.81
N MET A 19 1.45 1.37 -3.00
CA MET A 19 2.80 1.47 -3.57
C MET A 19 3.66 2.52 -2.86
N ALA A 20 3.07 3.63 -2.39
CA ALA A 20 3.78 4.66 -1.66
C ALA A 20 4.38 4.14 -0.34
N LEU A 21 3.72 3.20 0.36
CA LEU A 21 4.30 2.59 1.56
C LEU A 21 5.62 1.86 1.29
N GLY A 22 5.72 1.17 0.16
CA GLY A 22 6.97 0.54 -0.27
C GLY A 22 8.00 1.55 -0.78
N MET A 23 7.53 2.49 -1.61
CA MET A 23 8.36 3.55 -2.17
C MET A 23 8.97 4.43 -1.09
N LEU A 24 8.24 4.73 -0.02
CA LEU A 24 8.75 5.46 1.13
C LEU A 24 10.00 4.80 1.73
N LEU A 25 9.99 3.48 1.91
CA LEU A 25 11.16 2.76 2.43
C LEU A 25 12.35 2.81 1.45
N VAL A 26 12.09 2.71 0.15
CA VAL A 26 13.11 2.81 -0.90
C VAL A 26 13.72 4.22 -0.92
N ILE A 27 12.89 5.27 -0.84
CA ILE A 27 13.34 6.67 -0.81
C ILE A 27 14.11 6.97 0.49
N VAL A 28 13.61 6.53 1.64
CA VAL A 28 14.31 6.67 2.93
C VAL A 28 15.65 5.95 2.91
N ALA A 29 15.78 4.82 2.21
CA ALA A 29 17.05 4.13 2.01
C ALA A 29 18.00 4.84 1.01
N GLY A 30 17.62 5.99 0.44
CA GLY A 30 18.42 6.77 -0.50
C GLY A 30 18.34 6.32 -1.95
N HIS A 31 17.28 5.59 -2.33
CA HIS A 31 17.09 5.05 -3.67
C HIS A 31 15.76 5.48 -4.27
N ILE A 32 15.58 5.28 -5.58
CA ILE A 32 14.32 5.50 -6.30
C ILE A 32 14.04 4.26 -7.15
N ASP A 33 12.79 3.80 -7.14
CA ASP A 33 12.32 2.70 -7.99
C ASP A 33 11.37 3.23 -9.06
N LEU A 34 11.85 3.20 -10.31
CA LEU A 34 11.08 3.62 -11.49
C LEU A 34 10.32 2.46 -12.13
N SER A 35 10.50 1.22 -11.66
CA SER A 35 9.87 0.04 -12.26
C SER A 35 8.52 -0.30 -11.66
N VAL A 36 8.15 0.29 -10.53
CA VAL A 36 7.00 -0.10 -9.72
C VAL A 36 5.69 -0.16 -10.52
N GLY A 37 5.44 0.80 -11.41
CA GLY A 37 4.25 0.82 -12.26
C GLY A 37 4.23 -0.33 -13.27
N SER A 38 5.36 -0.60 -13.92
CA SER A 38 5.47 -1.69 -14.90
C SER A 38 5.45 -3.07 -14.24
N VAL A 39 6.02 -3.22 -13.05
CA VAL A 39 5.91 -4.43 -12.24
C VAL A 39 4.46 -4.67 -11.80
N ALA A 40 3.75 -3.62 -11.38
CA ALA A 40 2.32 -3.70 -11.06
C ALA A 40 1.48 -4.13 -12.27
N ALA A 41 1.75 -3.58 -13.47
CA ALA A 41 1.08 -3.98 -14.69
C ALA A 41 1.35 -5.45 -15.05
N PHE A 42 2.61 -5.87 -14.98
CA PHE A 42 3.03 -7.24 -15.29
C PHE A 42 2.40 -8.25 -14.31
N THR A 43 2.45 -7.97 -13.03
CA THR A 43 1.87 -8.85 -12.00
C THR A 43 0.34 -8.92 -12.09
N GLY A 44 -0.32 -7.80 -12.42
CA GLY A 44 -1.75 -7.78 -12.74
C GLY A 44 -2.09 -8.62 -13.99
N ALA A 45 -1.23 -8.60 -15.01
CA ALA A 45 -1.37 -9.43 -16.21
C ALA A 45 -1.16 -10.93 -15.89
N VAL A 46 -0.16 -11.27 -15.05
CA VAL A 46 0.04 -12.65 -14.57
C VAL A 46 -1.18 -13.14 -13.81
N ALA A 47 -1.75 -12.31 -12.91
CA ALA A 47 -3.00 -12.65 -12.21
C ALA A 47 -4.14 -12.94 -13.20
N ALA A 48 -4.29 -12.12 -14.24
CA ALA A 48 -5.34 -12.31 -15.24
C ALA A 48 -5.17 -13.62 -16.03
N VAL A 49 -3.96 -13.93 -16.46
CA VAL A 49 -3.67 -15.20 -17.16
C VAL A 49 -3.95 -16.40 -16.25
N MET A 50 -3.51 -16.35 -14.99
CA MET A 50 -3.75 -17.44 -14.04
C MET A 50 -5.24 -17.65 -13.73
N ILE A 51 -5.97 -16.56 -13.46
CA ILE A 51 -7.36 -16.64 -13.01
C ILE A 51 -8.32 -16.87 -14.18
N VAL A 52 -8.13 -16.15 -15.30
CA VAL A 52 -9.09 -16.15 -16.42
C VAL A 52 -8.75 -17.21 -17.45
N ASN A 53 -7.47 -17.34 -17.86
CA ASN A 53 -7.10 -18.27 -18.93
C ASN A 53 -6.81 -19.70 -18.40
N TRP A 54 -6.17 -19.79 -17.22
CA TRP A 54 -5.83 -21.09 -16.63
C TRP A 54 -6.83 -21.56 -15.58
N GLU A 55 -7.85 -20.74 -15.28
CA GLU A 55 -8.91 -21.04 -14.30
C GLU A 55 -8.37 -21.43 -12.91
N VAL A 56 -7.17 -20.93 -12.56
CA VAL A 56 -6.56 -21.16 -11.24
C VAL A 56 -7.37 -20.43 -10.17
N ASN A 57 -7.54 -21.06 -9.01
CA ASN A 57 -8.22 -20.45 -7.87
C ASN A 57 -7.60 -19.08 -7.55
N TRP A 58 -8.46 -18.09 -7.35
CA TRP A 58 -8.06 -16.70 -7.13
C TRP A 58 -7.14 -16.49 -5.92
N LEU A 59 -7.31 -17.25 -4.82
CA LEU A 59 -6.42 -17.19 -3.64
C LEU A 59 -5.01 -17.69 -3.97
N VAL A 60 -4.92 -18.82 -4.70
CA VAL A 60 -3.64 -19.36 -5.14
C VAL A 60 -2.94 -18.38 -6.07
N SER A 61 -3.70 -17.76 -6.97
CA SER A 61 -3.18 -16.75 -7.90
C SER A 61 -2.66 -15.52 -7.17
N ILE A 62 -3.37 -15.01 -6.15
CA ILE A 62 -2.88 -13.90 -5.33
C ILE A 62 -1.53 -14.26 -4.70
N LEU A 63 -1.43 -15.41 -4.04
CA LEU A 63 -0.19 -15.82 -3.38
C LEU A 63 0.95 -15.98 -4.39
N ALA A 64 0.70 -16.63 -5.51
CA ALA A 64 1.69 -16.80 -6.58
C ALA A 64 2.17 -15.45 -7.13
N VAL A 65 1.26 -14.53 -7.37
CA VAL A 65 1.57 -13.20 -7.90
C VAL A 65 2.36 -12.35 -6.89
N LEU A 66 2.06 -12.44 -5.60
CA LEU A 66 2.88 -11.78 -4.56
C LEU A 66 4.31 -12.36 -4.53
N VAL A 67 4.45 -13.67 -4.68
CA VAL A 67 5.77 -14.31 -4.79
C VAL A 67 6.51 -13.84 -6.05
N VAL A 68 5.84 -13.78 -7.19
CA VAL A 68 6.42 -13.25 -8.44
C VAL A 68 6.90 -11.80 -8.25
N GLY A 69 6.07 -10.94 -7.65
CA GLY A 69 6.48 -9.57 -7.34
C GLY A 69 7.70 -9.50 -6.40
N GLY A 70 7.70 -10.36 -5.36
CA GLY A 70 8.84 -10.49 -4.46
C GLY A 70 10.11 -10.95 -5.17
N ILE A 71 10.05 -11.91 -6.08
CA ILE A 71 11.18 -12.38 -6.90
C ILE A 71 11.69 -11.26 -7.80
N ILE A 72 10.81 -10.50 -8.44
CA ILE A 72 11.18 -9.34 -9.27
C ILE A 72 11.92 -8.30 -8.44
N GLY A 73 11.35 -7.91 -7.30
CA GLY A 73 11.97 -6.97 -6.38
C GLY A 73 13.29 -7.47 -5.82
N ALA A 74 13.40 -8.78 -5.51
CA ALA A 74 14.64 -9.41 -5.07
C ALA A 74 15.71 -9.40 -6.18
N ALA A 75 15.37 -9.68 -7.42
CA ALA A 75 16.29 -9.62 -8.55
C ALA A 75 16.84 -8.21 -8.74
N GLN A 76 15.98 -7.19 -8.74
CA GLN A 76 16.42 -5.78 -8.82
C GLN A 76 17.25 -5.38 -7.60
N GLY A 77 16.79 -5.73 -6.40
CA GLY A 77 17.49 -5.50 -5.15
C GLY A 77 18.87 -6.17 -5.11
N TYR A 78 19.05 -7.33 -5.74
CA TYR A 78 20.33 -8.01 -5.86
C TYR A 78 21.35 -7.19 -6.68
N TRP A 79 20.94 -6.72 -7.86
CA TRP A 79 21.81 -5.88 -8.71
C TRP A 79 22.19 -4.58 -8.02
N ILE A 80 21.25 -3.95 -7.32
CA ILE A 80 21.47 -2.68 -6.63
C ILE A 80 22.35 -2.87 -5.39
N ALA A 81 21.99 -3.81 -4.53
CA ALA A 81 22.62 -3.98 -3.23
C ALA A 81 24.00 -4.63 -3.30
N PHE A 82 24.15 -5.71 -4.07
CA PHE A 82 25.37 -6.51 -4.08
C PHE A 82 26.28 -6.19 -5.26
N MET A 83 25.71 -5.88 -6.43
CA MET A 83 26.51 -5.48 -7.61
C MET A 83 26.78 -3.97 -7.64
N LYS A 84 26.18 -3.19 -6.71
CA LYS A 84 26.39 -1.74 -6.58
C LYS A 84 26.02 -0.95 -7.84
N ILE A 85 25.10 -1.47 -8.65
CA ILE A 85 24.59 -0.74 -9.80
C ILE A 85 23.60 0.33 -9.28
N PRO A 86 23.68 1.59 -9.76
CA PRO A 86 22.76 2.63 -9.33
C PRO A 86 21.28 2.21 -9.53
N ALA A 87 20.46 2.44 -8.50
CA ALA A 87 19.08 1.97 -8.47
C ALA A 87 18.27 2.45 -9.67
N PHE A 88 18.41 3.72 -10.07
CA PHE A 88 17.67 4.27 -11.20
C PHE A 88 17.97 3.56 -12.52
N ILE A 89 19.22 3.06 -12.73
CA ILE A 89 19.59 2.32 -13.95
C ILE A 89 18.88 0.96 -13.95
N VAL A 90 18.97 0.22 -12.85
CA VAL A 90 18.36 -1.11 -12.74
C VAL A 90 16.84 -1.02 -12.87
N THR A 91 16.21 -0.06 -12.19
CA THR A 91 14.76 0.07 -12.18
C THR A 91 14.22 0.65 -13.50
N LEU A 92 14.97 1.55 -14.17
CA LEU A 92 14.62 2.02 -15.51
C LEU A 92 14.67 0.88 -16.53
N ALA A 93 15.73 0.05 -16.49
CA ALA A 93 15.82 -1.14 -17.33
C ALA A 93 14.66 -2.12 -17.00
N GLY A 94 14.40 -2.35 -15.71
CA GLY A 94 13.27 -3.15 -15.25
C GLY A 94 11.92 -2.62 -15.75
N MET A 95 11.71 -1.31 -15.74
CA MET A 95 10.50 -0.68 -16.26
C MET A 95 10.27 -1.07 -17.73
N LEU A 96 11.30 -0.98 -18.57
CA LEU A 96 11.20 -1.31 -19.99
C LEU A 96 10.96 -2.82 -20.20
N VAL A 97 11.68 -3.66 -19.46
CA VAL A 97 11.54 -5.12 -19.53
C VAL A 97 10.12 -5.54 -19.15
N PHE A 98 9.62 -5.12 -17.97
CA PHE A 98 8.29 -5.53 -17.50
C PHE A 98 7.16 -4.91 -18.33
N ARG A 99 7.34 -3.74 -18.91
CA ARG A 99 6.40 -3.16 -19.86
C ARG A 99 6.33 -4.00 -21.15
N GLY A 100 7.48 -4.42 -21.68
CA GLY A 100 7.56 -5.35 -22.82
C GLY A 100 6.96 -6.72 -22.51
N LEU A 101 7.28 -7.29 -21.34
CA LEU A 101 6.71 -8.57 -20.90
C LEU A 101 5.19 -8.51 -20.73
N THR A 102 4.65 -7.40 -20.21
CA THR A 102 3.20 -7.21 -20.10
C THR A 102 2.55 -7.22 -21.48
N LEU A 103 3.11 -6.47 -22.45
CA LEU A 103 2.63 -6.46 -23.83
C LEU A 103 2.68 -7.87 -24.46
N GLY A 104 3.80 -8.58 -24.29
CA GLY A 104 3.96 -9.94 -24.81
C GLY A 104 2.99 -10.94 -24.16
N LEU A 105 2.80 -10.87 -22.83
CA LEU A 105 1.91 -11.76 -22.08
C LEU A 105 0.44 -11.55 -22.47
N LEU A 106 0.02 -10.30 -22.59
CA LEU A 106 -1.35 -9.92 -22.96
C LEU A 106 -1.58 -9.91 -24.49
N GLN A 107 -0.52 -10.04 -25.30
CA GLN A 107 -0.61 -9.95 -26.79
C GLN A 107 -1.33 -8.66 -27.26
N GLY A 108 -1.17 -7.57 -26.51
CA GLY A 108 -1.81 -6.29 -26.78
C GLY A 108 -3.30 -6.22 -26.46
N GLN A 109 -3.91 -7.30 -25.99
CA GLN A 109 -5.34 -7.38 -25.62
C GLN A 109 -5.54 -7.19 -24.13
N SER A 110 -6.80 -6.97 -23.72
CA SER A 110 -7.18 -6.98 -22.30
C SER A 110 -7.73 -8.33 -21.93
N ILE A 111 -7.27 -8.90 -20.79
CA ILE A 111 -7.78 -10.18 -20.27
C ILE A 111 -8.73 -9.90 -19.11
N GLY A 112 -9.93 -10.43 -19.17
CA GLY A 112 -11.02 -10.31 -18.22
C GLY A 112 -12.28 -10.99 -18.79
N PRO A 113 -13.42 -10.98 -18.07
CA PRO A 113 -13.60 -10.48 -16.71
C PRO A 113 -13.05 -11.40 -15.62
N PHE A 114 -12.76 -10.85 -14.44
CA PHE A 114 -12.38 -11.63 -13.27
C PHE A 114 -13.59 -12.17 -12.52
N PRO A 115 -13.44 -13.27 -11.75
CA PRO A 115 -14.45 -13.77 -10.82
C PRO A 115 -14.82 -12.70 -9.78
N THR A 116 -16.07 -12.71 -9.32
CA THR A 116 -16.60 -11.74 -8.35
C THR A 116 -15.81 -11.72 -7.04
N GLU A 117 -15.27 -12.86 -6.62
CA GLU A 117 -14.43 -13.01 -5.43
C GLU A 117 -13.15 -12.20 -5.54
N PHE A 118 -12.48 -12.23 -6.70
CA PHE A 118 -11.28 -11.44 -6.94
C PHE A 118 -11.60 -9.95 -7.06
N GLN A 119 -12.71 -9.59 -7.71
CA GLN A 119 -13.16 -8.20 -7.80
C GLN A 119 -13.40 -7.58 -6.43
N ARG A 120 -13.90 -8.38 -5.44
CA ARG A 120 -14.11 -7.93 -4.06
C ARG A 120 -12.84 -7.48 -3.35
N LEU A 121 -11.66 -7.84 -3.84
CA LEU A 121 -10.38 -7.33 -3.30
C LEU A 121 -10.30 -5.79 -3.35
N SER A 122 -10.80 -5.19 -4.42
CA SER A 122 -10.79 -3.73 -4.61
C SER A 122 -12.19 -3.14 -4.56
N SER A 123 -13.11 -3.61 -5.42
CA SER A 123 -14.44 -3.01 -5.63
C SER A 123 -15.52 -3.57 -4.70
N GLY A 124 -15.18 -4.52 -3.81
CA GLY A 124 -16.10 -5.04 -2.81
C GLY A 124 -16.31 -4.07 -1.66
N PHE A 125 -17.44 -4.26 -0.99
CA PHE A 125 -17.81 -3.50 0.22
C PHE A 125 -18.07 -4.48 1.37
N ILE A 126 -17.86 -4.02 2.60
CA ILE A 126 -18.18 -4.79 3.79
C ILE A 126 -19.70 -4.97 3.82
N PRO A 127 -20.23 -6.20 3.99
CA PRO A 127 -21.66 -6.41 4.10
C PRO A 127 -22.22 -5.74 5.38
N ASP A 128 -23.46 -5.26 5.31
CA ASP A 128 -24.13 -4.78 6.52
C ASP A 128 -24.72 -5.94 7.31
N PHE A 129 -24.17 -6.20 8.49
CA PHE A 129 -24.59 -7.27 9.39
C PHE A 129 -25.81 -6.87 10.24
N PHE A 130 -26.13 -5.59 10.33
CA PHE A 130 -27.20 -5.05 11.20
C PHE A 130 -28.43 -4.60 10.41
N GLY A 131 -28.39 -4.61 9.08
CA GLY A 131 -29.55 -4.55 8.18
C GLY A 131 -30.47 -3.33 8.35
N ALA A 132 -29.93 -2.12 8.53
CA ALA A 132 -30.74 -0.92 8.60
C ALA A 132 -31.07 -0.37 7.20
N GLU A 133 -32.33 -0.03 6.94
CA GLU A 133 -32.76 0.58 5.69
C GLU A 133 -32.06 1.93 5.47
N GLY A 134 -31.29 2.03 4.38
CA GLY A 134 -30.70 3.28 3.89
C GLY A 134 -29.37 3.72 4.47
N LEU A 135 -28.85 3.07 5.53
CA LEU A 135 -27.56 3.41 6.13
C LEU A 135 -26.79 2.15 6.56
N HIS A 136 -25.53 1.98 6.11
CA HIS A 136 -24.70 0.85 6.51
C HIS A 136 -24.21 0.99 7.96
N VAL A 137 -24.94 0.42 8.93
CA VAL A 137 -24.65 0.50 10.37
C VAL A 137 -23.28 -0.13 10.70
N THR A 138 -22.94 -1.26 10.08
CA THR A 138 -21.65 -1.91 10.28
C THR A 138 -20.49 -0.96 10.01
N SER A 139 -20.56 -0.13 8.97
CA SER A 139 -19.53 0.84 8.62
C SER A 139 -19.38 1.93 9.68
N LEU A 140 -20.48 2.40 10.26
CA LEU A 140 -20.46 3.37 11.36
C LEU A 140 -19.88 2.77 12.63
N LEU A 141 -20.22 1.53 12.96
CA LEU A 141 -19.66 0.82 14.11
C LEU A 141 -18.14 0.63 13.99
N ILE A 142 -17.65 0.24 12.81
CA ILE A 142 -16.22 0.16 12.54
C ILE A 142 -15.56 1.52 12.74
N GLY A 143 -16.14 2.60 12.19
CA GLY A 143 -15.66 3.96 12.39
C GLY A 143 -15.61 4.37 13.86
N ALA A 144 -16.66 4.04 14.63
CA ALA A 144 -16.72 4.32 16.06
C ALA A 144 -15.65 3.54 16.85
N ILE A 145 -15.45 2.25 16.56
CA ILE A 145 -14.43 1.43 17.18
C ILE A 145 -13.03 1.98 16.87
N VAL A 146 -12.73 2.29 15.61
CA VAL A 146 -11.44 2.87 15.22
C VAL A 146 -11.22 4.21 15.91
N SER A 147 -12.23 5.08 15.96
CA SER A 147 -12.17 6.36 16.67
C SER A 147 -11.88 6.17 18.16
N ALA A 148 -12.58 5.23 18.81
CA ALA A 148 -12.35 4.94 20.23
C ALA A 148 -10.93 4.42 20.50
N VAL A 149 -10.40 3.55 19.63
CA VAL A 149 -9.02 3.05 19.72
C VAL A 149 -8.01 4.19 19.55
N LEU A 150 -8.20 5.08 18.57
CA LEU A 150 -7.31 6.23 18.36
C LEU A 150 -7.29 7.18 19.57
N VAL A 151 -8.46 7.50 20.12
CA VAL A 151 -8.57 8.31 21.34
C VAL A 151 -7.90 7.62 22.52
N PHE A 152 -8.14 6.32 22.71
CA PHE A 152 -7.50 5.54 23.77
C PHE A 152 -5.96 5.56 23.65
N LEU A 153 -5.42 5.34 22.46
CA LEU A 153 -3.97 5.40 22.22
C LEU A 153 -3.41 6.81 22.45
N SER A 154 -4.14 7.85 22.04
CA SER A 154 -3.77 9.25 22.27
C SER A 154 -3.72 9.59 23.77
N VAL A 155 -4.75 9.17 24.53
CA VAL A 155 -4.80 9.35 25.99
C VAL A 155 -3.68 8.58 26.68
N ARG A 156 -3.46 7.32 26.30
CA ARG A 156 -2.38 6.49 26.85
C ARG A 156 -1.01 7.09 26.56
N GLY A 157 -0.80 7.63 25.36
CA GLY A 157 0.42 8.33 24.98
C GLY A 157 0.67 9.54 25.88
N ARG A 158 -0.36 10.37 26.09
CA ARG A 158 -0.31 11.54 26.98
C ARG A 158 0.02 11.16 28.43
N LEU A 159 -0.64 10.12 28.98
CA LEU A 159 -0.38 9.65 30.34
C LEU A 159 1.06 9.15 30.50
N ASN A 160 1.60 8.45 29.48
CA ASN A 160 2.99 8.03 29.48
C ASN A 160 3.95 9.21 29.48
N GLN A 161 3.72 10.23 28.64
CA GLN A 161 4.54 11.44 28.63
C GLN A 161 4.55 12.15 30.00
N GLN A 162 3.38 12.28 30.64
CA GLN A 162 3.26 12.84 31.97
C GLN A 162 4.03 12.01 33.01
N LYS A 163 3.96 10.67 32.94
CA LYS A 163 4.66 9.76 33.85
C LYS A 163 6.18 9.93 33.81
N TYR A 164 6.72 10.25 32.64
CA TYR A 164 8.17 10.45 32.46
C TYR A 164 8.59 11.93 32.51
N ASN A 165 7.72 12.81 33.02
CA ASN A 165 7.95 14.25 33.11
C ASN A 165 8.34 14.95 31.77
N PHE A 166 7.84 14.43 30.64
CA PHE A 166 7.93 15.15 29.38
C PHE A 166 6.91 16.29 29.33
N GLU A 167 7.25 17.34 28.61
CA GLU A 167 6.29 18.40 28.30
C GLU A 167 5.10 17.85 27.53
N VAL A 168 3.88 18.12 28.01
CA VAL A 168 2.64 17.68 27.36
C VAL A 168 1.87 18.88 26.82
N GLU A 169 1.20 18.69 25.69
CA GLU A 169 0.33 19.69 25.09
C GLU A 169 -0.74 20.18 26.10
N PRO A 170 -1.11 21.48 26.08
CA PRO A 170 -2.22 21.99 26.89
C PRO A 170 -3.49 21.16 26.70
N MET A 171 -4.27 20.98 27.76
CA MET A 171 -5.46 20.10 27.74
C MET A 171 -6.48 20.50 26.68
N GLY A 172 -6.70 21.82 26.51
CA GLY A 172 -7.62 22.35 25.50
C GLY A 172 -7.22 21.98 24.08
N PHE A 173 -5.91 22.07 23.76
CA PHE A 173 -5.39 21.70 22.44
C PHE A 173 -5.49 20.18 22.20
N PHE A 174 -5.17 19.37 23.21
CA PHE A 174 -5.30 17.93 23.15
C PHE A 174 -6.76 17.48 22.88
N LEU A 175 -7.74 18.08 23.58
CA LEU A 175 -9.15 17.79 23.36
C LEU A 175 -9.60 18.23 21.96
N ALA A 176 -9.28 19.45 21.55
CA ALA A 176 -9.64 19.95 20.22
C ALA A 176 -9.10 19.06 19.10
N LYS A 177 -7.83 18.66 19.18
CA LYS A 177 -7.19 17.73 18.24
C LYS A 177 -7.94 16.39 18.12
N ASN A 178 -8.25 15.76 19.26
CA ASN A 178 -8.97 14.48 19.28
C ASN A 178 -10.41 14.62 18.75
N ILE A 179 -11.13 15.69 19.11
CA ILE A 179 -12.48 15.98 18.61
C ILE A 179 -12.47 16.13 17.09
N ILE A 180 -11.51 16.89 16.53
CA ILE A 180 -11.39 17.10 15.09
C ILE A 180 -11.11 15.79 14.38
N ILE A 181 -10.19 14.96 14.90
CA ILE A 181 -9.86 13.65 14.31
C ILE A 181 -11.09 12.73 14.31
N VAL A 182 -11.79 12.63 15.46
CA VAL A 182 -13.01 11.80 15.57
C VAL A 182 -14.10 12.32 14.65
N ALA A 183 -14.34 13.63 14.61
CA ALA A 183 -15.37 14.23 13.75
C ALA A 183 -15.06 13.99 12.26
N ALA A 184 -13.81 14.13 11.84
CA ALA A 184 -13.39 13.88 10.47
C ALA A 184 -13.55 12.40 10.09
N LEU A 185 -13.12 11.47 10.97
CA LEU A 185 -13.23 10.03 10.73
C LEU A 185 -14.70 9.57 10.70
N MET A 186 -15.49 10.00 11.67
CA MET A 186 -16.93 9.67 11.72
C MET A 186 -17.70 10.30 10.55
N GLY A 187 -17.35 11.53 10.16
CA GLY A 187 -17.89 12.18 8.96
C GLY A 187 -17.59 11.41 7.68
N LEU A 188 -16.35 10.93 7.52
CA LEU A 188 -15.96 10.06 6.40
C LEU A 188 -16.76 8.74 6.43
N CYS A 189 -16.80 8.06 7.58
CA CYS A 189 -17.56 6.83 7.74
C CYS A 189 -19.05 7.00 7.45
N TYR A 190 -19.65 8.13 7.86
CA TYR A 190 -21.03 8.47 7.56
C TYR A 190 -21.27 8.65 6.05
N LEU A 191 -20.37 9.36 5.37
CA LEU A 191 -20.45 9.55 3.91
C LEU A 191 -20.31 8.21 3.15
N LEU A 192 -19.44 7.33 3.60
CA LEU A 192 -19.31 5.99 3.01
C LEU A 192 -20.51 5.10 3.33
N ALA A 193 -21.00 5.15 4.56
CA ALA A 193 -22.18 4.39 5.01
C ALA A 193 -23.46 4.79 4.29
N SER A 194 -23.58 6.05 3.86
CA SER A 194 -24.72 6.55 3.10
C SER A 194 -24.73 6.14 1.62
N HIS A 195 -23.70 5.41 1.13
CA HIS A 195 -23.65 4.93 -0.26
C HIS A 195 -23.70 3.39 -0.31
N LYS A 196 -22.59 2.71 -0.06
CA LYS A 196 -22.44 1.24 -0.12
C LYS A 196 -21.67 0.67 1.07
N GLY A 197 -21.33 1.51 2.03
CA GLY A 197 -20.49 1.15 3.15
C GLY A 197 -18.98 1.29 2.86
N LEU A 198 -18.17 0.69 3.73
CA LEU A 198 -16.70 0.75 3.64
C LEU A 198 -16.19 -0.17 2.52
N PRO A 199 -15.41 0.34 1.55
CA PRO A 199 -14.75 -0.50 0.56
C PRO A 199 -13.71 -1.43 1.20
N ASN A 200 -13.62 -2.68 0.72
CA ASN A 200 -12.65 -3.66 1.22
C ASN A 200 -11.19 -3.19 1.09
N VAL A 201 -10.89 -2.43 0.06
CA VAL A 201 -9.55 -1.87 -0.15
C VAL A 201 -9.11 -0.94 0.99
N LEU A 202 -10.04 -0.27 1.68
CA LEU A 202 -9.73 0.53 2.87
C LEU A 202 -9.19 -0.32 4.02
N ILE A 203 -9.70 -1.55 4.19
CA ILE A 203 -9.19 -2.49 5.19
C ILE A 203 -7.75 -2.86 4.85
N ILE A 204 -7.49 -3.19 3.58
CA ILE A 204 -6.14 -3.53 3.10
C ILE A 204 -5.19 -2.35 3.37
N MET A 205 -5.57 -1.14 2.97
CA MET A 205 -4.78 0.07 3.19
C MET A 205 -4.54 0.32 4.68
N PHE A 206 -5.58 0.21 5.51
CA PHE A 206 -5.46 0.40 6.96
C PHE A 206 -4.49 -0.60 7.60
N LEU A 207 -4.62 -1.88 7.27
CA LEU A 207 -3.72 -2.92 7.77
C LEU A 207 -2.28 -2.70 7.31
N LEU A 208 -2.07 -2.29 6.07
CA LEU A 208 -0.74 -1.96 5.55
C LEU A 208 -0.15 -0.73 6.27
N VAL A 209 -0.90 0.37 6.38
CA VAL A 209 -0.44 1.58 7.08
C VAL A 209 -0.08 1.27 8.52
N MET A 210 -0.92 0.51 9.25
CA MET A 210 -0.63 0.08 10.63
C MET A 210 0.62 -0.78 10.69
N GLY A 211 0.75 -1.77 9.80
CA GLY A 211 1.91 -2.66 9.75
C GLY A 211 3.21 -1.90 9.44
N TYR A 212 3.19 -1.02 8.43
CA TYR A 212 4.36 -0.21 8.07
C TYR A 212 4.72 0.83 9.14
N THR A 213 3.74 1.45 9.77
CA THR A 213 3.96 2.33 10.93
C THR A 213 4.63 1.56 12.06
N PHE A 214 4.15 0.36 12.38
CA PHE A 214 4.78 -0.49 13.39
C PHE A 214 6.22 -0.86 13.00
N VAL A 215 6.45 -1.32 11.77
CA VAL A 215 7.78 -1.69 11.28
C VAL A 215 8.75 -0.52 11.35
N THR A 216 8.34 0.66 10.90
CA THR A 216 9.21 1.84 10.82
C THR A 216 9.51 2.44 12.18
N THR A 217 8.54 2.48 13.09
CA THR A 217 8.69 3.17 14.39
C THR A 217 9.13 2.23 15.53
N GLN A 218 8.69 0.97 15.52
CA GLN A 218 8.86 0.06 16.65
C GLN A 218 9.93 -1.03 16.43
N THR A 219 10.34 -1.28 15.17
CA THR A 219 11.29 -2.36 14.90
C THR A 219 12.72 -1.89 14.68
N THR A 220 13.67 -2.81 14.86
CA THR A 220 15.09 -2.56 14.56
C THR A 220 15.33 -2.40 13.05
N ILE A 221 14.50 -3.03 12.20
CA ILE A 221 14.60 -2.92 10.75
C ILE A 221 14.29 -1.49 10.31
N GLY A 222 13.20 -0.90 10.81
CA GLY A 222 12.85 0.49 10.50
C GLY A 222 13.98 1.45 10.89
N ARG A 223 14.44 1.38 12.14
CA ARG A 223 15.55 2.22 12.61
C ARG A 223 16.83 2.08 11.76
N ARG A 224 17.16 0.87 11.30
CA ARG A 224 18.31 0.63 10.43
C ARG A 224 18.11 1.22 9.03
N ILE A 225 16.90 1.19 8.48
CA ILE A 225 16.57 1.83 7.20
C ILE A 225 16.74 3.35 7.29
N TYR A 226 16.27 3.98 8.37
CA TYR A 226 16.48 5.41 8.61
C TYR A 226 17.96 5.75 8.78
N ALA A 227 18.72 4.93 9.54
CA ALA A 227 20.15 5.11 9.70
C ALA A 227 20.91 4.98 8.36
N LEU A 228 20.52 4.00 7.52
CA LEU A 228 21.05 3.79 6.18
C LEU A 228 20.89 5.04 5.30
N GLY A 229 19.69 5.60 5.26
CA GLY A 229 19.39 6.81 4.49
C GLY A 229 20.09 8.06 5.00
N GLY A 230 20.29 8.16 6.31
CA GLY A 230 21.03 9.26 6.92
C GLY A 230 22.53 9.25 6.61
N ASN A 231 23.18 8.11 6.78
CA ASN A 231 24.59 7.93 6.42
C ASN A 231 24.93 6.44 6.26
N GLU A 232 25.00 5.95 5.03
CA GLU A 232 25.33 4.56 4.72
C GLU A 232 26.67 4.12 5.29
N LYS A 233 27.73 4.98 5.17
CA LYS A 233 29.07 4.64 5.63
C LYS A 233 29.11 4.47 7.15
N ALA A 234 28.52 5.40 7.89
CA ALA A 234 28.44 5.32 9.35
C ALA A 234 27.61 4.10 9.80
N THR A 235 26.50 3.82 9.12
CA THR A 235 25.66 2.68 9.40
C THR A 235 26.39 1.35 9.17
N LYS A 236 27.18 1.26 8.12
CA LYS A 236 28.02 0.09 7.82
C LYS A 236 29.12 -0.10 8.88
N LEU A 237 29.78 0.98 9.29
CA LEU A 237 30.79 0.95 10.35
C LEU A 237 30.21 0.53 11.71
N SER A 238 28.92 0.80 11.95
CA SER A 238 28.20 0.32 13.13
C SER A 238 27.82 -1.18 13.08
N GLY A 239 28.34 -1.93 12.08
CA GLY A 239 28.10 -3.37 11.93
C GLY A 239 26.78 -3.77 11.28
N VAL A 240 26.03 -2.80 10.76
CA VAL A 240 24.77 -3.08 10.04
C VAL A 240 25.07 -3.51 8.60
N LYS A 241 24.48 -4.62 8.17
CA LYS A 241 24.61 -5.14 6.79
C LYS A 241 23.73 -4.32 5.85
N THR A 242 24.24 -3.19 5.35
CA THR A 242 23.52 -2.23 4.52
C THR A 242 23.01 -2.86 3.22
N GLU A 243 23.79 -3.76 2.63
CA GLU A 243 23.42 -4.47 1.41
C GLU A 243 22.14 -5.31 1.58
N ARG A 244 22.01 -5.99 2.73
CA ARG A 244 20.80 -6.77 3.02
C ARG A 244 19.57 -5.89 3.22
N LEU A 245 19.74 -4.70 3.80
CA LEU A 245 18.61 -3.76 3.99
C LEU A 245 18.13 -3.25 2.64
N VAL A 246 19.04 -2.81 1.75
CA VAL A 246 18.68 -2.38 0.40
C VAL A 246 17.98 -3.51 -0.35
N PHE A 247 18.53 -4.72 -0.32
CA PHE A 247 17.89 -5.90 -0.94
C PHE A 247 16.47 -6.13 -0.43
N LEU A 248 16.25 -6.05 0.88
CA LEU A 248 14.93 -6.25 1.49
C LEU A 248 13.95 -5.13 1.14
N THR A 249 14.40 -3.87 1.04
CA THR A 249 13.51 -2.76 0.65
C THR A 249 13.01 -2.92 -0.77
N PHE A 250 13.85 -3.34 -1.74
CA PHE A 250 13.42 -3.61 -3.11
C PHE A 250 12.56 -4.88 -3.22
N THR A 251 12.87 -5.94 -2.46
CA THR A 251 12.01 -7.14 -2.40
C THR A 251 10.62 -6.78 -1.90
N ASN A 252 10.54 -6.01 -0.83
CA ASN A 252 9.28 -5.51 -0.28
C ASN A 252 8.54 -4.61 -1.29
N MET A 253 9.26 -3.74 -2.01
CA MET A 253 8.67 -2.89 -3.04
C MET A 253 8.01 -3.72 -4.15
N GLY A 254 8.67 -4.79 -4.61
CA GLY A 254 8.12 -5.72 -5.59
C GLY A 254 6.83 -6.41 -5.13
N VAL A 255 6.75 -6.80 -3.85
CA VAL A 255 5.53 -7.39 -3.26
C VAL A 255 4.38 -6.37 -3.24
N LEU A 256 4.66 -5.13 -2.84
CA LEU A 256 3.61 -4.08 -2.83
C LEU A 256 3.21 -3.63 -4.23
N ALA A 257 4.14 -3.62 -5.19
CA ALA A 257 3.82 -3.40 -6.59
C ALA A 257 2.86 -4.48 -7.12
N ALA A 258 3.10 -5.75 -6.78
CA ALA A 258 2.21 -6.85 -7.14
C ALA A 258 0.83 -6.71 -6.50
N LEU A 259 0.75 -6.34 -5.22
CA LEU A 259 -0.52 -6.10 -4.54
C LEU A 259 -1.27 -4.92 -5.19
N GLY A 260 -0.59 -3.81 -5.45
CA GLY A 260 -1.16 -2.65 -6.14
C GLY A 260 -1.68 -3.01 -7.54
N GLY A 261 -0.91 -3.79 -8.30
CA GLY A 261 -1.30 -4.29 -9.62
C GLY A 261 -2.57 -5.15 -9.59
N MET A 262 -2.67 -6.07 -8.63
CA MET A 262 -3.89 -6.88 -8.43
C MET A 262 -5.09 -6.03 -8.01
N VAL A 263 -4.92 -5.04 -7.14
CA VAL A 263 -5.98 -4.12 -6.72
C VAL A 263 -6.50 -3.31 -7.93
N VAL A 264 -5.62 -2.84 -8.80
CA VAL A 264 -5.99 -2.14 -10.03
C VAL A 264 -6.72 -3.07 -11.00
N ALA A 265 -6.19 -4.29 -11.24
CA ALA A 265 -6.81 -5.27 -12.12
C ALA A 265 -8.20 -5.70 -11.62
N ALA A 266 -8.34 -5.95 -10.31
CA ALA A 266 -9.62 -6.27 -9.67
C ALA A 266 -10.64 -5.13 -9.84
N ARG A 267 -10.19 -3.87 -9.70
CA ARG A 267 -11.04 -2.70 -9.86
C ARG A 267 -11.51 -2.50 -11.30
N LEU A 268 -10.59 -2.61 -12.26
CA LEU A 268 -10.89 -2.46 -13.68
C LEU A 268 -11.60 -3.70 -14.27
N ASN A 269 -11.69 -4.77 -13.49
CA ASN A 269 -12.22 -6.06 -13.91
C ASN A 269 -11.50 -6.62 -15.15
N SER A 270 -10.27 -6.18 -15.38
CA SER A 270 -9.42 -6.59 -16.49
C SER A 270 -7.96 -6.18 -16.27
N ALA A 271 -7.05 -6.94 -16.85
CA ALA A 271 -5.66 -6.53 -16.99
C ALA A 271 -5.44 -5.97 -18.39
N THR A 272 -4.80 -4.83 -18.48
CA THR A 272 -4.54 -4.11 -19.75
C THR A 272 -3.06 -3.78 -19.87
N ALA A 273 -2.56 -3.74 -21.11
CA ALA A 273 -1.16 -3.38 -21.38
C ALA A 273 -0.82 -1.92 -21.01
N LYS A 274 -1.81 -1.04 -20.90
CA LYS A 274 -1.65 0.36 -20.49
C LYS A 274 -1.70 0.55 -18.97
N ALA A 275 -2.05 -0.48 -18.18
CA ALA A 275 -2.03 -0.39 -16.73
C ALA A 275 -0.62 -0.03 -16.24
N GLY A 276 -0.54 0.58 -15.07
CA GLY A 276 0.73 0.93 -14.46
C GLY A 276 1.50 2.10 -15.10
N THR A 277 0.96 2.76 -16.13
CA THR A 277 1.60 3.92 -16.74
C THR A 277 1.59 5.10 -15.78
N ASN A 278 2.78 5.65 -15.48
CA ASN A 278 3.02 6.77 -14.56
C ASN A 278 2.73 6.46 -13.07
N PHE A 279 2.43 5.20 -12.71
CA PHE A 279 2.20 4.84 -11.29
C PHE A 279 3.44 5.09 -10.42
N GLU A 280 4.64 4.96 -11.01
CA GLU A 280 5.91 5.31 -10.36
C GLU A 280 5.94 6.78 -9.94
N LEU A 281 5.45 7.68 -10.80
CA LEU A 281 5.42 9.12 -10.51
C LEU A 281 4.39 9.44 -9.41
N ASP A 282 3.21 8.81 -9.48
CA ASP A 282 2.16 8.96 -8.47
C ASP A 282 2.65 8.49 -7.09
N ALA A 283 3.31 7.32 -7.03
CA ALA A 283 3.85 6.77 -5.79
C ALA A 283 4.98 7.64 -5.21
N ILE A 284 5.89 8.15 -6.06
CA ILE A 284 6.95 9.06 -5.64
C ILE A 284 6.33 10.38 -5.13
N ALA A 285 5.42 10.98 -5.89
CA ALA A 285 4.77 12.24 -5.49
C ALA A 285 4.07 12.10 -4.14
N ALA A 286 3.36 10.98 -3.90
CA ALA A 286 2.71 10.71 -2.62
C ALA A 286 3.67 10.57 -1.43
N CYS A 287 4.95 10.27 -1.68
CA CYS A 287 5.96 10.21 -0.62
C CYS A 287 6.55 11.59 -0.25
N PHE A 288 6.43 12.60 -1.12
CA PHE A 288 6.99 13.95 -0.92
C PHE A 288 5.94 14.98 -0.51
N ILE A 289 4.66 14.66 -0.56
CA ILE A 289 3.55 15.49 -0.08
C ILE A 289 3.22 15.17 1.37
#